data_565a6402fd797e6cf55c74ec8805d8ea
#
_entry.id   565a6402fd797e6cf55c74ec8805d8ea
#
_cell.length_a   1.000
_cell.length_b   1.000
_cell.length_c   1.000
_cell.angle_alpha   90.00
_cell.angle_beta   90.00
_cell.angle_gamma   90.00
#
_symmetry.space_group_name_H-M   'P 1'
#
loop_
_entity.id
_entity.type
_entity.pdbx_description
1 polymer ?
#
loop_
_entity_poly.entity_id
_entity_poly.type
_entity_poly.pdbx_seq_one_letter_code
_entity_poly.pdbx_strand_id
1 'polypeptide(L)'
;MRGFVVQYTPTPLPASAPSHGGIAFLDRDGVLNIGSSEYINQPSEFIPLPNAAQSVGMLRRAGYRICIVTNQSPIMRGLWDEHRLHSIHDHMRSMFLKIDGDAHFDMILACPHRHRDRCMCRKPMPGMLRFGEKVLRGKIEHPLGQSIGEVSPEDAEVDW
;
A
#
# COMPACT_ATOMS: atom_id res chain seq x y z
N MET A 1 1.18 7.89 -17.14
CA MET A 1 2.00 7.99 -15.90
C MET A 1 3.07 6.91 -15.94
N ARG A 2 4.28 7.31 -15.72
CA ARG A 2 5.36 6.35 -15.44
C ARG A 2 5.42 6.11 -13.93
N GLY A 3 5.79 4.93 -13.52
CA GLY A 3 5.91 4.59 -12.11
C GLY A 3 4.59 4.30 -11.43
N PHE A 4 4.61 4.32 -10.12
CA PHE A 4 3.47 3.98 -9.26
C PHE A 4 3.30 5.03 -8.16
N VAL A 5 2.09 5.08 -7.60
CA VAL A 5 1.75 6.05 -6.56
C VAL A 5 2.28 5.56 -5.22
N VAL A 6 2.93 6.45 -4.48
CA VAL A 6 3.52 6.16 -3.15
C VAL A 6 2.90 7.08 -2.11
N GLN A 7 2.52 6.50 -0.99
CA GLN A 7 2.24 7.20 0.26
C GLN A 7 3.17 6.64 1.33
N TYR A 8 4.18 7.40 1.73
CA TYR A 8 5.18 6.97 2.70
C TYR A 8 5.02 7.74 4.00
N THR A 9 4.48 7.07 5.00
CA THR A 9 4.13 7.65 6.29
C THR A 9 4.57 6.71 7.42
N PRO A 10 5.88 6.47 7.58
CA PRO A 10 6.39 5.57 8.61
C PRO A 10 6.02 6.11 9.99
N THR A 11 5.56 5.22 10.85
CA THR A 11 5.19 5.53 12.23
C THR A 11 5.97 4.61 13.16
N PRO A 12 6.50 5.10 14.29
CA PRO A 12 7.19 4.24 15.24
C PRO A 12 6.33 3.03 15.62
N LEU A 13 6.94 1.86 15.70
CA LEU A 13 6.25 0.67 16.20
C LEU A 13 5.83 0.89 17.66
N PRO A 14 4.76 0.21 18.13
CA PRO A 14 4.40 0.24 19.56
C PRO A 14 5.59 -0.07 20.44
N ALA A 15 5.71 0.59 21.59
CA ALA A 15 6.90 0.53 22.45
C ALA A 15 7.29 -0.87 22.89
N SER A 16 6.33 -1.78 23.04
CA SER A 16 6.54 -3.18 23.43
C SER A 16 6.79 -4.13 22.26
N ALA A 17 6.74 -3.63 21.01
CA ALA A 17 6.89 -4.47 19.84
C ALA A 17 8.34 -4.99 19.70
N PRO A 18 8.53 -6.26 19.32
CA PRO A 18 9.86 -6.77 19.03
C PRO A 18 10.44 -6.09 17.79
N SER A 19 11.78 -6.01 17.74
CA SER A 19 12.52 -5.34 16.67
C SER A 19 13.21 -6.37 15.77
N HIS A 20 12.44 -7.02 14.89
CA HIS A 20 12.98 -8.02 13.97
C HIS A 20 13.10 -7.54 12.51
N GLY A 21 12.61 -6.36 12.20
CA GLY A 21 12.66 -5.80 10.84
C GLY A 21 11.71 -6.44 9.83
N GLY A 22 10.73 -7.24 10.28
CA GLY A 22 9.74 -7.84 9.41
C GLY A 22 8.80 -6.83 8.77
N ILE A 23 8.37 -7.12 7.54
CA ILE A 23 7.42 -6.32 6.78
C ILE A 23 6.25 -7.21 6.39
N ALA A 24 5.04 -6.76 6.68
CA ALA A 24 3.82 -7.40 6.19
C ALA A 24 3.37 -6.64 4.94
N PHE A 25 3.43 -7.29 3.80
CA PHE A 25 2.87 -6.79 2.55
C PHE A 25 1.44 -7.26 2.42
N LEU A 26 0.52 -6.33 2.31
CA LEU A 26 -0.91 -6.62 2.28
C LEU A 26 -1.54 -6.02 1.02
N ASP A 27 -2.42 -6.76 0.39
CA ASP A 27 -3.30 -6.21 -0.63
C ASP A 27 -4.40 -5.36 0.03
N ARG A 28 -5.04 -4.50 -0.73
CA ARG A 28 -6.15 -3.68 -0.25
C ARG A 28 -7.48 -4.36 -0.50
N ASP A 29 -7.89 -4.42 -1.76
CA ASP A 29 -9.21 -4.93 -2.15
C ASP A 29 -9.33 -6.43 -1.91
N GLY A 30 -10.34 -6.83 -1.14
CA GLY A 30 -10.55 -8.21 -0.73
C GLY A 30 -9.72 -8.68 0.47
N VAL A 31 -8.82 -7.85 0.99
CA VAL A 31 -7.99 -8.13 2.19
C VAL A 31 -8.30 -7.13 3.31
N LEU A 32 -8.28 -5.86 3.02
CA LEU A 32 -8.56 -4.79 3.99
C LEU A 32 -9.98 -4.28 3.88
N ASN A 33 -10.55 -4.29 2.69
CA ASN A 33 -11.89 -3.83 2.38
C ASN A 33 -12.64 -4.84 1.52
N ILE A 34 -13.97 -4.72 1.53
CA ILE A 34 -14.82 -5.47 0.62
C ILE A 34 -14.50 -5.05 -0.80
N GLY A 35 -14.13 -6.01 -1.64
CA GLY A 35 -13.83 -5.75 -3.06
C GLY A 35 -15.10 -5.46 -3.85
N SER A 36 -14.94 -4.77 -4.98
CA SER A 36 -16.02 -4.46 -5.91
C SER A 36 -15.55 -4.66 -7.35
N SER A 37 -16.39 -5.25 -8.18
CA SER A 37 -16.14 -5.37 -9.63
C SER A 37 -16.14 -4.00 -10.33
N GLU A 38 -16.73 -2.97 -9.71
CA GLU A 38 -16.81 -1.61 -10.22
C GLU A 38 -15.80 -0.66 -9.56
N TYR A 39 -14.82 -1.19 -8.87
CA TYR A 39 -13.79 -0.48 -8.10
C TYR A 39 -14.34 0.23 -6.86
N ILE A 40 -13.43 0.78 -6.07
CA ILE A 40 -13.71 1.75 -5.02
C ILE A 40 -13.37 3.13 -5.60
N ASN A 41 -14.38 3.93 -5.90
CA ASN A 41 -14.22 5.17 -6.66
C ASN A 41 -14.23 6.42 -5.81
N GLN A 42 -14.62 6.30 -4.55
CA GLN A 42 -14.67 7.42 -3.60
C GLN A 42 -14.59 6.90 -2.16
N PRO A 43 -14.19 7.74 -1.21
CA PRO A 43 -14.00 7.32 0.19
C PRO A 43 -15.22 6.62 0.80
N SER A 44 -16.44 7.11 0.50
CA SER A 44 -17.69 6.54 1.05
C SER A 44 -17.96 5.10 0.62
N GLU A 45 -17.34 4.63 -0.46
CA GLU A 45 -17.49 3.25 -0.94
C GLU A 45 -16.53 2.27 -0.24
N PHE A 46 -15.56 2.78 0.52
CA PHE A 46 -14.61 1.94 1.22
C PHE A 46 -15.27 1.33 2.47
N ILE A 47 -15.44 0.02 2.46
CA ILE A 47 -16.02 -0.74 3.57
C ILE A 47 -14.96 -1.69 4.11
N PRO A 48 -14.44 -1.49 5.33
CA PRO A 48 -13.46 -2.40 5.92
C PRO A 48 -14.01 -3.81 6.07
N LEU A 49 -13.17 -4.81 5.82
CA LEU A 49 -13.51 -6.19 6.16
C LEU A 49 -13.53 -6.35 7.68
N PRO A 50 -14.39 -7.26 8.21
CA PRO A 50 -14.38 -7.57 9.64
C PRO A 50 -12.99 -7.98 10.11
N ASN A 51 -12.56 -7.43 11.25
CA ASN A 51 -11.25 -7.70 11.88
C ASN A 51 -10.01 -7.22 11.11
N ALA A 52 -10.15 -6.56 9.97
CA ALA A 52 -8.99 -6.10 9.21
C ALA A 52 -8.13 -5.09 9.99
N ALA A 53 -8.75 -4.08 10.59
CA ALA A 53 -8.03 -3.08 11.37
C ALA A 53 -7.36 -3.71 12.61
N GLN A 54 -8.06 -4.56 13.32
CA GLN A 54 -7.51 -5.27 14.48
C GLN A 54 -6.31 -6.14 14.08
N SER A 55 -6.38 -6.78 12.92
CA SER A 55 -5.28 -7.61 12.39
C SER A 55 -4.04 -6.77 12.06
N VAL A 56 -4.23 -5.59 11.46
CA VAL A 56 -3.13 -4.65 11.20
C VAL A 56 -2.50 -4.19 12.50
N GLY A 57 -3.30 -3.81 13.50
CA GLY A 57 -2.80 -3.46 14.82
C GLY A 57 -2.00 -4.58 15.48
N MET A 58 -2.48 -5.81 15.40
CA MET A 58 -1.79 -7.01 15.91
C MET A 58 -0.44 -7.22 15.23
N LEU A 59 -0.37 -7.07 13.91
CA LEU A 59 0.87 -7.17 13.16
C LEU A 59 1.90 -6.12 13.62
N ARG A 60 1.45 -4.89 13.80
CA ARG A 60 2.32 -3.80 14.28
C ARG A 60 2.82 -4.06 15.71
N ARG A 61 1.95 -4.51 16.60
CA ARG A 61 2.34 -4.91 17.97
C ARG A 61 3.28 -6.11 17.97
N ALA A 62 3.21 -6.97 16.95
CA ALA A 62 4.15 -8.07 16.75
C ALA A 62 5.46 -7.65 16.05
N GLY A 63 5.66 -6.35 15.77
CA GLY A 63 6.90 -5.80 15.24
C GLY A 63 6.98 -5.68 13.73
N TYR A 64 5.88 -5.90 13.00
CA TYR A 64 5.86 -5.78 11.54
C TYR A 64 5.58 -4.35 11.09
N ARG A 65 6.36 -3.85 10.14
CA ARG A 65 5.99 -2.70 9.33
C ARG A 65 4.90 -3.12 8.35
N ILE A 66 4.00 -2.21 8.04
CA ILE A 66 2.87 -2.49 7.15
C ILE A 66 3.06 -1.76 5.83
N CYS A 67 3.11 -2.51 4.74
CA CYS A 67 3.17 -2.00 3.38
C CYS A 67 1.98 -2.53 2.57
N ILE A 68 1.11 -1.63 2.16
CA ILE A 68 -0.01 -1.97 1.28
C ILE A 68 0.50 -1.95 -0.16
N VAL A 69 0.20 -3.00 -0.92
CA VAL A 69 0.53 -3.11 -2.35
C VAL A 69 -0.73 -3.46 -3.13
N THR A 70 -1.20 -2.53 -3.95
CA THR A 70 -2.49 -2.66 -4.62
C THR A 70 -2.41 -2.25 -6.10
N ASN A 71 -3.13 -2.99 -6.96
CA ASN A 71 -3.32 -2.58 -8.35
C ASN A 71 -4.54 -1.66 -8.42
N GLN A 72 -4.36 -0.44 -8.96
CA GLN A 72 -5.42 0.58 -9.03
C GLN A 72 -5.50 1.18 -10.43
N SER A 73 -5.95 0.37 -11.39
CA SER A 73 -6.06 0.75 -12.79
C SER A 73 -7.10 1.85 -13.13
N PRO A 74 -8.05 2.23 -12.26
CA PRO A 74 -8.93 3.35 -12.55
C PRO A 74 -8.22 4.64 -12.95
N ILE A 75 -7.00 4.88 -12.43
CA ILE A 75 -6.21 6.05 -12.81
C ILE A 75 -5.90 6.04 -14.31
N MET A 76 -5.30 4.98 -14.83
CA MET A 76 -4.96 4.88 -16.25
C MET A 76 -6.18 4.67 -17.15
N ARG A 77 -7.30 4.26 -16.59
CA ARG A 77 -8.58 4.19 -17.29
C ARG A 77 -9.27 5.54 -17.38
N GLY A 78 -8.75 6.58 -16.72
CA GLY A 78 -9.31 7.91 -16.73
C GLY A 78 -10.58 8.08 -15.88
N LEU A 79 -10.85 7.16 -14.96
CA LEU A 79 -12.02 7.26 -14.08
C LEU A 79 -11.82 8.29 -12.97
N TRP A 80 -10.61 8.38 -12.44
CA TRP A 80 -10.21 9.37 -11.45
C TRP A 80 -8.68 9.44 -11.37
N ASP A 81 -8.15 10.42 -10.66
CA ASP A 81 -6.73 10.69 -10.56
C ASP A 81 -6.12 10.23 -9.21
N GLU A 82 -4.83 10.47 -9.05
CA GLU A 82 -4.10 10.16 -7.83
C GLU A 82 -4.60 10.93 -6.60
N HIS A 83 -5.15 12.13 -6.76
CA HIS A 83 -5.79 12.87 -5.67
C HIS A 83 -6.97 12.08 -5.09
N ARG A 84 -7.80 11.50 -5.95
CA ARG A 84 -8.91 10.66 -5.53
C ARG A 84 -8.40 9.42 -4.79
N LEU A 85 -7.33 8.80 -5.29
CA LEU A 85 -6.72 7.65 -4.62
C LEU A 85 -6.25 8.01 -3.21
N HIS A 86 -5.56 9.13 -3.08
CA HIS A 86 -5.11 9.60 -1.77
C HIS A 86 -6.27 9.87 -0.81
N SER A 87 -7.36 10.44 -1.29
CA SER A 87 -8.57 10.66 -0.49
C SER A 87 -9.16 9.34 0.03
N ILE A 88 -9.21 8.32 -0.82
CA ILE A 88 -9.68 6.98 -0.42
C ILE A 88 -8.75 6.40 0.65
N HIS A 89 -7.44 6.49 0.45
CA HIS A 89 -6.46 5.93 1.39
C HIS A 89 -6.39 6.70 2.71
N ASP A 90 -6.55 8.01 2.70
CA ASP A 90 -6.62 8.81 3.93
C ASP A 90 -7.88 8.46 4.74
N HIS A 91 -8.98 8.23 4.07
CA HIS A 91 -10.20 7.74 4.71
C HIS A 91 -10.00 6.35 5.33
N MET A 92 -9.38 5.42 4.59
CA MET A 92 -9.00 4.10 5.10
C MET A 92 -8.15 4.21 6.37
N ARG A 93 -7.10 5.04 6.36
CA ARG A 93 -6.25 5.29 7.53
C ARG A 93 -7.06 5.73 8.74
N SER A 94 -7.92 6.73 8.54
CA SER A 94 -8.76 7.29 9.60
C SER A 94 -9.69 6.23 10.20
N MET A 95 -10.33 5.44 9.35
CA MET A 95 -11.23 4.36 9.79
C MET A 95 -10.48 3.30 10.59
N PHE A 96 -9.32 2.87 10.11
CA PHE A 96 -8.53 1.82 10.77
C PHE A 96 -8.03 2.29 12.14
N LEU A 97 -7.51 3.51 12.24
CA LEU A 97 -7.03 4.07 13.50
C LEU A 97 -8.14 4.27 14.54
N LYS A 98 -9.37 4.53 14.13
CA LYS A 98 -10.51 4.60 15.03
C LYS A 98 -10.88 3.25 15.63
N ILE A 99 -10.64 2.16 14.89
CA ILE A 99 -10.93 0.81 15.34
C ILE A 99 -9.79 0.27 16.21
N ASP A 100 -8.54 0.47 15.81
CA ASP A 100 -7.35 0.06 16.53
C ASP A 100 -6.27 1.15 16.40
N GLY A 101 -5.88 1.76 17.52
CA GLY A 101 -4.91 2.87 17.52
C GLY A 101 -3.50 2.50 17.01
N ASP A 102 -3.19 1.21 16.91
CA ASP A 102 -1.92 0.72 16.36
C ASP A 102 -2.03 0.34 14.87
N ALA A 103 -3.20 0.47 14.27
CA ALA A 103 -3.44 0.09 12.87
C ALA A 103 -2.95 1.15 11.89
N HIS A 104 -1.66 1.46 11.91
CA HIS A 104 -0.99 2.36 10.96
C HIS A 104 -0.52 1.63 9.72
N PHE A 105 -0.48 2.34 8.61
CA PHE A 105 0.18 1.90 7.37
C PHE A 105 1.47 2.70 7.20
N ASP A 106 2.62 2.02 7.20
CA ASP A 106 3.91 2.69 7.03
C ASP A 106 4.10 3.15 5.57
N MET A 107 3.55 2.38 4.63
CA MET A 107 3.63 2.68 3.20
C MET A 107 2.41 2.12 2.47
N ILE A 108 1.93 2.87 1.48
CA ILE A 108 0.93 2.40 0.52
C ILE A 108 1.50 2.60 -0.88
N LEU A 109 1.57 1.52 -1.65
CA LEU A 109 2.04 1.50 -3.03
C LEU A 109 0.88 1.08 -3.93
N ALA A 110 0.61 1.86 -4.96
CA ALA A 110 -0.49 1.59 -5.88
C ALA A 110 -0.04 1.69 -7.34
N CYS A 111 -0.16 0.59 -8.07
CA CYS A 111 0.10 0.57 -9.51
C CYS A 111 -1.12 1.15 -10.24
N PRO A 112 -0.95 2.24 -11.01
CA PRO A 112 -2.05 2.86 -11.73
C PRO A 112 -2.35 2.21 -13.09
N HIS A 113 -1.53 1.26 -13.53
CA HIS A 113 -1.53 0.76 -14.88
C HIS A 113 -2.56 -0.35 -15.09
N ARG A 114 -2.99 -0.48 -16.35
CA ARG A 114 -3.79 -1.61 -16.81
C ARG A 114 -2.86 -2.76 -17.18
N HIS A 115 -3.40 -3.96 -17.26
CA HIS A 115 -2.62 -5.13 -17.70
C HIS A 115 -1.94 -4.91 -19.06
N ARG A 116 -2.65 -4.29 -20.01
CA ARG A 116 -2.12 -4.00 -21.35
C ARG A 116 -0.99 -2.97 -21.38
N ASP A 117 -0.81 -2.19 -20.32
CA ASP A 117 0.24 -1.17 -20.24
C ASP A 117 1.63 -1.80 -20.00
N ARG A 118 1.68 -3.08 -19.65
CA ARG A 118 2.92 -3.89 -19.50
C ARG A 118 3.97 -3.21 -18.63
N CYS A 119 3.55 -2.63 -17.49
CA CYS A 119 4.46 -2.04 -16.53
C CYS A 119 5.17 -3.11 -15.69
N MET A 120 6.19 -2.69 -14.96
CA MET A 120 6.97 -3.54 -14.06
C MET A 120 6.47 -3.50 -12.61
N CYS A 121 5.49 -2.64 -12.31
CA CYS A 121 4.97 -2.48 -10.96
C CYS A 121 3.67 -3.26 -10.69
N ARG A 122 2.85 -3.50 -11.72
CA ARG A 122 1.57 -4.19 -11.54
C ARG A 122 1.78 -5.64 -11.09
N LYS A 123 1.21 -6.01 -9.94
CA LYS A 123 1.21 -7.41 -9.47
C LYS A 123 0.60 -8.33 -10.55
N PRO A 124 1.20 -9.49 -10.82
CA PRO A 124 2.22 -10.21 -10.05
C PRO A 124 3.67 -9.77 -10.24
N MET A 125 3.96 -8.70 -11.00
CA MET A 125 5.32 -8.18 -11.08
C MET A 125 5.79 -7.73 -9.69
N PRO A 126 7.05 -8.00 -9.30
CA PRO A 126 7.53 -7.78 -7.94
C PRO A 126 8.00 -6.35 -7.64
N GLY A 127 7.92 -5.44 -8.61
CA GLY A 127 8.55 -4.12 -8.49
C GLY A 127 8.13 -3.33 -7.26
N MET A 128 6.83 -3.25 -6.95
CA MET A 128 6.38 -2.53 -5.76
C MET A 128 6.85 -3.21 -4.46
N LEU A 129 6.81 -4.53 -4.39
CA LEU A 129 7.27 -5.28 -3.21
C LEU A 129 8.75 -5.00 -2.92
N ARG A 130 9.59 -5.07 -3.94
CA ARG A 130 11.04 -4.82 -3.80
C ARG A 130 11.33 -3.37 -3.44
N PHE A 131 10.62 -2.43 -4.05
CA PHE A 131 10.72 -1.01 -3.68
C PHE A 131 10.36 -0.79 -2.22
N GLY A 132 9.22 -1.32 -1.78
CA GLY A 132 8.77 -1.19 -0.39
C GLY A 132 9.76 -1.78 0.60
N GLU A 133 10.32 -2.94 0.31
CA GLU A 133 11.37 -3.56 1.13
C GLU A 133 12.59 -2.66 1.25
N LYS A 134 13.09 -2.15 0.14
CA LYS A 134 14.29 -1.29 0.13
C LYS A 134 14.08 -0.01 0.95
N VAL A 135 12.95 0.64 0.79
CA VAL A 135 12.64 1.88 1.53
C VAL A 135 12.46 1.58 3.02
N LEU A 136 11.63 0.62 3.36
CA LEU A 136 11.30 0.31 4.76
C LEU A 136 12.48 -0.27 5.55
N ARG A 137 13.43 -0.88 4.88
CA ARG A 137 14.69 -1.35 5.48
C ARG A 137 15.82 -0.33 5.44
N GLY A 138 15.56 0.88 4.96
CA GLY A 138 16.55 1.95 4.90
C GLY A 138 17.66 1.75 3.87
N LYS A 139 17.48 0.86 2.88
CA LYS A 139 18.45 0.62 1.81
C LYS A 139 18.46 1.73 0.76
N ILE A 140 17.32 2.38 0.56
CA ILE A 140 17.19 3.58 -0.28
C ILE A 140 16.37 4.64 0.47
N GLU A 141 16.68 5.90 0.23
CA GLU A 141 15.90 7.01 0.75
C GLU A 141 14.71 7.30 -0.15
N HIS A 142 13.60 7.71 0.46
CA HIS A 142 12.41 8.14 -0.26
C HIS A 142 11.71 9.27 0.51
N PRO A 143 11.17 10.28 -0.19
CA PRO A 143 10.47 11.38 0.47
C PRO A 143 9.27 10.91 1.28
N LEU A 144 9.05 11.54 2.43
CA LEU A 144 7.83 11.36 3.22
C LEU A 144 6.61 11.92 2.48
N GLY A 145 5.45 11.35 2.77
CA GLY A 145 4.19 11.79 2.20
C GLY A 145 3.90 11.17 0.83
N GLN A 146 3.26 11.94 -0.02
CA GLN A 146 2.76 11.51 -1.33
C GLN A 146 3.80 11.79 -2.42
N SER A 147 4.08 10.80 -3.26
CA SER A 147 5.05 10.89 -4.34
C SER A 147 4.83 9.81 -5.40
N ILE A 148 5.70 9.79 -6.39
CA ILE A 148 5.74 8.74 -7.42
C ILE A 148 7.02 7.92 -7.21
N GLY A 149 6.87 6.60 -7.20
CA GLY A 149 7.98 5.66 -7.19
C GLY A 149 8.23 5.10 -8.58
N GLU A 150 9.44 4.64 -8.81
CA GLU A 150 9.82 3.97 -10.05
C GLU A 150 10.41 2.60 -9.74
N VAL A 151 10.12 1.64 -10.60
CA VAL A 151 10.72 0.30 -10.53
C VAL A 151 12.07 0.35 -11.23
N SER A 152 13.13 -0.02 -10.52
CA SER A 152 14.43 -0.22 -11.17
C SER A 152 14.40 -1.51 -12.01
N PRO A 153 15.22 -1.63 -13.07
CA PRO A 153 15.31 -2.87 -13.85
C PRO A 153 15.59 -4.11 -12.99
N GLU A 154 16.44 -3.97 -11.98
CA GLU A 154 16.79 -5.03 -11.06
C GLU A 154 15.58 -5.53 -10.23
N ASP A 155 14.69 -4.61 -9.88
CA ASP A 155 13.49 -4.91 -9.09
C ASP A 155 12.36 -5.52 -9.94
N ALA A 156 12.50 -5.46 -11.24
CA ALA A 156 11.55 -6.05 -12.19
C ALA A 156 11.89 -7.49 -12.59
N GLU A 157 13.12 -7.93 -12.32
CA GLU A 157 13.53 -9.29 -12.64
C GLU A 157 12.83 -10.29 -11.72
N VAL A 158 12.27 -11.29 -12.35
CA VAL A 158 11.63 -12.43 -11.69
C VAL A 158 12.50 -13.64 -11.92
N ASP A 159 13.08 -14.19 -10.88
CA ASP A 159 13.73 -15.49 -10.91
C ASP A 159 12.64 -16.56 -10.87
N TRP A 160 12.44 -17.20 -12.00
CA TRP A 160 11.50 -18.32 -12.15
C TRP A 160 12.15 -19.63 -11.77
#